data_873bcdb16738dd7f3ce3e3a678e55748
#
_entry.id   873bcdb16738dd7f3ce3e3a678e55748
#
_cell.length_a   1.000
_cell.length_b   1.000
_cell.length_c   1.000
_cell.angle_alpha   90.00
_cell.angle_beta   90.00
_cell.angle_gamma   90.00
#
_symmetry.space_group_name_H-M   'P 1'
#
loop_
_entity.id
_entity.type
_entity.pdbx_description
1 polymer ?
#
loop_
_entity_poly.entity_id
_entity_poly.type
_entity_poly.pdbx_seq_one_letter_code
_entity_poly.pdbx_strand_id
1 'polypeptide(L)'
;IINDWILDRLNQTQQIVIKHLKNYKFNLLVKELYHFIWNDFCDIYIELSKIYLKDKKNFYEISYNFNFIFANILNLINPIIPFVSEKISKDLGYTTKSLFDNKFVTVKSKLVQKSKVAEFKKIIQLLRNLRSITEGKKQTISLVIVNSKKVKWIESNEELIISFFNLSSLEYDIKTKDNIDFISSGIKFIIHSQNDVESTNIEKAKKIKFYEEEVKFFKNKLSNKNFISNAPVKIVNENKSKLKEAEENLILLKK
;
A
#
# COMPACT_ATOMS: atom_id res chain seq x y z
N ILE A 1 -5.39 -13.60 -5.17
CA ILE A 1 -5.45 -12.52 -4.14
C ILE A 1 -4.85 -11.22 -4.66
N ILE A 2 -3.61 -11.21 -5.17
CA ILE A 2 -2.96 -9.98 -5.67
C ILE A 2 -3.74 -9.35 -6.82
N ASN A 3 -4.24 -10.16 -7.76
CA ASN A 3 -5.04 -9.70 -8.87
C ASN A 3 -6.37 -9.09 -8.41
N ASP A 4 -7.05 -9.72 -7.44
CA ASP A 4 -8.31 -9.19 -6.88
C ASP A 4 -8.08 -7.83 -6.21
N TRP A 5 -6.98 -7.69 -5.47
CA TRP A 5 -6.65 -6.44 -4.80
C TRP A 5 -6.38 -5.30 -5.79
N ILE A 6 -5.54 -5.53 -6.79
CA ILE A 6 -5.19 -4.46 -7.74
C ILE A 6 -6.38 -4.08 -8.65
N LEU A 7 -7.24 -5.05 -9.00
CA LEU A 7 -8.48 -4.78 -9.73
C LEU A 7 -9.49 -3.98 -8.89
N ASP A 8 -9.59 -4.25 -7.58
CA ASP A 8 -10.39 -3.43 -6.66
C ASP A 8 -9.83 -1.99 -6.58
N ARG A 9 -8.50 -1.83 -6.50
CA ARG A 9 -7.84 -0.54 -6.52
C ARG A 9 -8.05 0.21 -7.82
N LEU A 10 -7.91 -0.47 -8.96
CA LEU A 10 -8.17 0.11 -10.28
C LEU A 10 -9.63 0.64 -10.37
N ASN A 11 -10.60 -0.16 -9.95
CA ASN A 11 -12.01 0.24 -9.96
C ASN A 11 -12.26 1.47 -9.06
N GLN A 12 -11.70 1.51 -7.85
CA GLN A 12 -11.80 2.66 -6.96
C GLN A 12 -11.17 3.90 -7.59
N THR A 13 -9.96 3.77 -8.16
CA THR A 13 -9.26 4.86 -8.83
C THR A 13 -10.05 5.39 -10.03
N GLN A 14 -10.62 4.51 -10.86
CA GLN A 14 -11.49 4.93 -11.97
C GLN A 14 -12.67 5.78 -11.50
N GLN A 15 -13.37 5.35 -10.45
CA GLN A 15 -14.50 6.09 -9.90
C GLN A 15 -14.09 7.47 -9.37
N ILE A 16 -12.95 7.54 -8.66
CA ILE A 16 -12.42 8.79 -8.10
C ILE A 16 -11.98 9.73 -9.23
N VAL A 17 -11.25 9.21 -10.21
CA VAL A 17 -10.77 9.98 -11.37
C VAL A 17 -11.94 10.55 -12.17
N ILE A 18 -12.95 9.75 -12.49
CA ILE A 18 -14.16 10.20 -13.20
C ILE A 18 -14.89 11.28 -12.40
N LYS A 19 -15.00 11.11 -11.07
CA LYS A 19 -15.60 12.12 -10.19
C LYS A 19 -14.82 13.42 -10.20
N HIS A 20 -13.50 13.38 -10.12
CA HIS A 20 -12.67 14.57 -10.13
C HIS A 20 -12.67 15.25 -11.51
N LEU A 21 -12.68 14.48 -12.59
CA LEU A 21 -12.79 15.01 -13.94
C LEU A 21 -14.10 15.79 -14.14
N LYS A 22 -15.25 15.20 -13.74
CA LYS A 22 -16.57 15.85 -13.82
C LYS A 22 -16.65 17.15 -13.02
N ASN A 23 -15.87 17.26 -11.95
CA ASN A 23 -15.87 18.44 -11.06
C ASN A 23 -14.69 19.38 -11.34
N TYR A 24 -13.95 19.19 -12.44
CA TYR A 24 -12.76 20.00 -12.82
C TYR A 24 -11.67 20.07 -11.74
N LYS A 25 -11.56 19.03 -10.88
CA LYS A 25 -10.57 18.96 -9.81
C LYS A 25 -9.30 18.23 -10.29
N PHE A 26 -8.61 18.82 -11.27
CA PHE A 26 -7.48 18.19 -11.95
C PHE A 26 -6.31 17.88 -11.02
N ASN A 27 -6.02 18.74 -10.03
CA ASN A 27 -4.99 18.50 -9.03
C ASN A 27 -5.23 17.21 -8.21
N LEU A 28 -6.48 16.96 -7.82
CA LEU A 28 -6.86 15.76 -7.08
C LEU A 28 -6.87 14.52 -7.98
N LEU A 29 -7.28 14.69 -9.23
CA LEU A 29 -7.24 13.64 -10.24
C LEU A 29 -5.78 13.17 -10.46
N VAL A 30 -4.85 14.09 -10.72
CA VAL A 30 -3.43 13.75 -10.93
C VAL A 30 -2.84 13.08 -9.69
N LYS A 31 -3.16 13.58 -8.49
CA LYS A 31 -2.70 12.97 -7.23
C LYS A 31 -3.18 11.53 -7.07
N GLU A 32 -4.45 11.24 -7.39
CA GLU A 32 -4.99 9.87 -7.32
C GLU A 32 -4.34 8.95 -8.35
N LEU A 33 -4.17 9.42 -9.59
CA LEU A 33 -3.47 8.65 -10.65
C LEU A 33 -2.03 8.35 -10.25
N TYR A 34 -1.30 9.36 -9.77
CA TYR A 34 0.08 9.18 -9.30
C TYR A 34 0.14 8.14 -8.17
N HIS A 35 -0.76 8.24 -7.18
CA HIS A 35 -0.79 7.29 -6.07
C HIS A 35 -1.06 5.87 -6.54
N PHE A 36 -2.04 5.68 -7.43
CA PHE A 36 -2.37 4.35 -7.95
C PHE A 36 -1.22 3.77 -8.79
N ILE A 37 -0.69 4.56 -9.73
CA ILE A 37 0.34 4.09 -10.65
C ILE A 37 1.64 3.81 -9.89
N TRP A 38 2.10 4.77 -9.09
CA TRP A 38 3.40 4.64 -8.42
C TRP A 38 3.35 3.69 -7.23
N ASN A 39 2.43 3.94 -6.27
CA ASN A 39 2.45 3.23 -5.00
C ASN A 39 1.73 1.88 -5.03
N ASP A 40 0.65 1.74 -5.82
CA ASP A 40 -0.10 0.49 -5.87
C ASP A 40 0.37 -0.41 -7.01
N PHE A 41 0.47 0.12 -8.23
CA PHE A 41 0.82 -0.67 -9.40
C PHE A 41 2.32 -0.96 -9.49
N CYS A 42 3.18 0.08 -9.55
CA CYS A 42 4.62 -0.11 -9.72
C CYS A 42 5.27 -0.70 -8.47
N ASP A 43 5.00 -0.12 -7.31
CA ASP A 43 5.70 -0.42 -6.07
C ASP A 43 5.29 -1.76 -5.45
N ILE A 44 4.02 -2.12 -5.55
CA ILE A 44 3.48 -3.33 -4.92
C ILE A 44 3.12 -4.39 -5.96
N TYR A 45 2.24 -4.07 -6.93
CA TYR A 45 1.72 -5.10 -7.82
C TYR A 45 2.80 -5.71 -8.71
N ILE A 46 3.67 -4.90 -9.33
CA ILE A 46 4.75 -5.39 -10.18
C ILE A 46 5.73 -6.23 -9.35
N GLU A 47 6.15 -5.74 -8.19
CA GLU A 47 7.13 -6.45 -7.37
C GLU A 47 6.59 -7.80 -6.84
N LEU A 48 5.35 -7.82 -6.38
CA LEU A 48 4.71 -9.08 -5.99
C LEU A 48 4.47 -10.01 -7.17
N SER A 49 4.13 -9.47 -8.35
CA SER A 49 3.94 -10.27 -9.56
C SER A 49 5.21 -11.02 -9.95
N LYS A 50 6.41 -10.44 -9.74
CA LYS A 50 7.68 -11.13 -9.98
C LYS A 50 7.84 -12.39 -9.13
N ILE A 51 7.35 -12.37 -7.89
CA ILE A 51 7.38 -13.53 -6.99
C ILE A 51 6.47 -14.64 -7.54
N TYR A 52 5.24 -14.30 -7.92
CA TYR A 52 4.29 -15.24 -8.47
C TYR A 52 4.69 -15.80 -9.84
N LEU A 53 5.39 -15.02 -10.67
CA LEU A 53 5.88 -15.43 -11.98
C LEU A 53 7.00 -16.50 -11.92
N LYS A 54 7.61 -16.73 -10.75
CA LYS A 54 8.52 -17.87 -10.55
C LYS A 54 7.81 -19.21 -10.77
N ASP A 55 6.51 -19.28 -10.48
CA ASP A 55 5.68 -20.44 -10.83
C ASP A 55 5.01 -20.23 -12.20
N LYS A 56 5.38 -21.05 -13.17
CA LYS A 56 4.83 -21.00 -14.54
C LYS A 56 3.30 -21.12 -14.61
N LYS A 57 2.66 -21.73 -13.62
CA LYS A 57 1.19 -21.84 -13.55
C LYS A 57 0.50 -20.50 -13.46
N ASN A 58 1.15 -19.52 -12.84
CA ASN A 58 0.59 -18.17 -12.63
C ASN A 58 0.83 -17.23 -13.83
N PHE A 59 1.66 -17.62 -14.79
CA PHE A 59 2.12 -16.76 -15.87
C PHE A 59 0.97 -16.15 -16.69
N TYR A 60 0.04 -16.98 -17.15
CA TYR A 60 -1.06 -16.51 -18.00
C TYR A 60 -2.00 -15.57 -17.25
N GLU A 61 -2.35 -15.90 -16.00
CA GLU A 61 -3.24 -15.08 -15.19
C GLU A 61 -2.60 -13.73 -14.85
N ILE A 62 -1.36 -13.71 -14.41
CA ILE A 62 -0.62 -12.49 -14.09
C ILE A 62 -0.44 -11.63 -15.34
N SER A 63 -0.01 -12.22 -16.46
CA SER A 63 0.20 -11.49 -17.71
C SER A 63 -1.10 -10.89 -18.25
N TYR A 64 -2.20 -11.63 -18.21
CA TYR A 64 -3.51 -11.13 -18.62
C TYR A 64 -3.94 -9.93 -17.77
N ASN A 65 -3.89 -10.06 -16.44
CA ASN A 65 -4.27 -8.99 -15.54
C ASN A 65 -3.34 -7.77 -15.66
N PHE A 66 -2.04 -7.99 -15.81
CA PHE A 66 -1.07 -6.92 -16.04
C PHE A 66 -1.44 -6.11 -17.28
N ASN A 67 -1.64 -6.78 -18.43
CA ASN A 67 -2.01 -6.11 -19.68
C ASN A 67 -3.35 -5.37 -19.57
N PHE A 68 -4.34 -5.98 -18.93
CA PHE A 68 -5.63 -5.35 -18.69
C PHE A 68 -5.51 -4.08 -17.84
N ILE A 69 -4.77 -4.15 -16.73
CA ILE A 69 -4.57 -3.01 -15.83
C ILE A 69 -3.78 -1.92 -16.53
N PHE A 70 -2.71 -2.27 -17.23
CA PHE A 70 -1.85 -1.31 -17.91
C PHE A 70 -2.59 -0.58 -19.04
N ALA A 71 -3.38 -1.28 -19.84
CA ALA A 71 -4.25 -0.65 -20.84
C ALA A 71 -5.25 0.34 -20.19
N ASN A 72 -5.82 -0.01 -19.04
CA ASN A 72 -6.71 0.90 -18.29
C ASN A 72 -5.95 2.11 -17.71
N ILE A 73 -4.71 1.94 -17.27
CA ILE A 73 -3.85 3.06 -16.84
C ILE A 73 -3.65 4.03 -18.00
N LEU A 74 -3.30 3.53 -19.19
CA LEU A 74 -3.10 4.37 -20.38
C LEU A 74 -4.37 5.16 -20.73
N ASN A 75 -5.54 4.54 -20.65
CA ASN A 75 -6.83 5.23 -20.84
C ASN A 75 -7.07 6.31 -19.78
N LEU A 76 -6.76 6.03 -18.50
CA LEU A 76 -7.00 6.96 -17.40
C LEU A 76 -6.09 8.19 -17.44
N ILE A 77 -4.84 8.03 -17.89
CA ILE A 77 -3.88 9.14 -18.00
C ILE A 77 -4.00 9.91 -19.32
N ASN A 78 -4.68 9.35 -20.32
CA ASN A 78 -4.80 9.96 -21.65
C ASN A 78 -5.32 11.41 -21.63
N PRO A 79 -6.34 11.78 -20.82
CA PRO A 79 -6.81 13.17 -20.75
C PRO A 79 -5.76 14.17 -20.23
N ILE A 80 -4.71 13.69 -19.56
CA ILE A 80 -3.66 14.54 -18.95
C ILE A 80 -2.39 14.55 -19.79
N ILE A 81 -1.95 13.37 -20.26
CA ILE A 81 -0.75 13.20 -21.07
C ILE A 81 -1.04 12.43 -22.35
N PRO A 82 -1.81 13.02 -23.30
CA PRO A 82 -2.35 12.29 -24.45
C PRO A 82 -1.27 11.72 -25.36
N PHE A 83 -0.24 12.48 -25.68
CA PHE A 83 0.77 12.07 -26.66
C PHE A 83 1.56 10.83 -26.21
N VAL A 84 1.95 10.78 -24.93
CA VAL A 84 2.71 9.66 -24.37
C VAL A 84 1.84 8.42 -24.26
N SER A 85 0.62 8.55 -23.74
CA SER A 85 -0.30 7.42 -23.58
C SER A 85 -0.72 6.82 -24.94
N GLU A 86 -1.00 7.67 -25.94
CA GLU A 86 -1.26 7.24 -27.32
C GLU A 86 -0.08 6.48 -27.93
N LYS A 87 1.13 7.04 -27.82
CA LYS A 87 2.32 6.41 -28.36
C LYS A 87 2.56 5.03 -27.74
N ILE A 88 2.54 4.93 -26.42
CA ILE A 88 2.73 3.65 -25.71
C ILE A 88 1.64 2.65 -26.10
N SER A 89 0.38 3.09 -26.15
CA SER A 89 -0.74 2.20 -26.49
C SER A 89 -0.64 1.63 -27.88
N LYS A 90 -0.20 2.44 -28.86
CA LYS A 90 0.04 1.98 -30.24
C LYS A 90 1.23 1.05 -30.35
N ASP A 91 2.35 1.39 -29.71
CA ASP A 91 3.57 0.58 -29.76
C ASP A 91 3.36 -0.80 -29.13
N LEU A 92 2.52 -0.91 -28.11
CA LEU A 92 2.18 -2.17 -27.45
C LEU A 92 0.97 -2.88 -28.06
N GLY A 93 0.35 -2.32 -29.10
CA GLY A 93 -0.77 -2.93 -29.80
C GLY A 93 -2.09 -2.95 -29.01
N TYR A 94 -2.25 -2.10 -27.97
CA TYR A 94 -3.50 -2.00 -27.21
C TYR A 94 -4.60 -1.30 -27.99
N THR A 95 -4.27 -0.45 -28.93
CA THR A 95 -5.23 0.19 -29.84
C THR A 95 -4.64 0.40 -31.23
N THR A 96 -5.49 0.25 -32.24
CA THR A 96 -5.17 0.61 -33.63
C THR A 96 -5.66 1.99 -33.99
N LYS A 97 -6.55 2.55 -33.17
CA LYS A 97 -7.16 3.88 -33.33
C LYS A 97 -6.61 4.83 -32.25
N SER A 98 -7.38 5.84 -31.88
CA SER A 98 -7.05 6.72 -30.76
C SER A 98 -7.58 6.18 -29.44
N LEU A 99 -6.85 6.43 -28.35
CA LEU A 99 -7.35 6.15 -26.99
C LEU A 99 -8.58 7.01 -26.64
N PHE A 100 -8.78 8.16 -27.27
CA PHE A 100 -9.97 8.99 -27.09
C PHE A 100 -11.26 8.28 -27.51
N ASP A 101 -11.17 7.33 -28.42
CA ASP A 101 -12.33 6.53 -28.88
C ASP A 101 -12.65 5.38 -27.92
N ASN A 102 -11.75 5.09 -26.97
CA ASN A 102 -11.92 3.99 -26.03
C ASN A 102 -12.86 4.39 -24.89
N LYS A 103 -13.80 3.50 -24.56
CA LYS A 103 -14.61 3.63 -23.34
C LYS A 103 -13.81 3.10 -22.14
N PHE A 104 -13.94 3.76 -21.00
CA PHE A 104 -13.43 3.22 -19.75
C PHE A 104 -14.10 1.88 -19.43
N VAL A 105 -13.30 0.83 -19.39
CA VAL A 105 -13.79 -0.50 -19.01
C VAL A 105 -13.78 -0.58 -17.49
N THR A 106 -14.97 -0.50 -16.89
CA THR A 106 -15.12 -0.65 -15.43
C THR A 106 -14.99 -2.12 -15.03
N VAL A 107 -14.20 -2.39 -14.02
CA VAL A 107 -14.12 -3.73 -13.42
C VAL A 107 -15.43 -4.04 -12.71
N LYS A 108 -16.10 -5.13 -13.10
CA LYS A 108 -17.34 -5.55 -12.43
C LYS A 108 -16.99 -6.02 -11.02
N SER A 109 -17.52 -5.33 -10.00
CA SER A 109 -17.27 -5.62 -8.58
C SER A 109 -17.62 -7.05 -8.13
N LYS A 110 -18.44 -7.76 -8.90
CA LYS A 110 -18.80 -9.17 -8.65
C LYS A 110 -17.63 -10.14 -8.83
N LEU A 111 -16.57 -9.76 -9.56
CA LEU A 111 -15.39 -10.59 -9.78
C LEU A 111 -14.39 -10.52 -8.61
N VAL A 112 -14.53 -9.52 -7.74
CA VAL A 112 -13.57 -9.27 -6.65
C VAL A 112 -14.06 -9.91 -5.36
N GLN A 113 -13.28 -10.82 -4.80
CA GLN A 113 -13.56 -11.45 -3.51
C GLN A 113 -13.21 -10.48 -2.36
N LYS A 114 -14.19 -9.73 -1.87
CA LYS A 114 -14.01 -8.66 -0.87
C LYS A 114 -13.29 -9.10 0.42
N SER A 115 -13.55 -10.32 0.89
CA SER A 115 -12.89 -10.86 2.09
C SER A 115 -11.38 -11.05 1.87
N LYS A 116 -10.99 -11.61 0.75
CA LYS A 116 -9.58 -11.78 0.37
C LYS A 116 -8.87 -10.45 0.16
N VAL A 117 -9.56 -9.47 -0.44
CA VAL A 117 -9.03 -8.11 -0.61
C VAL A 117 -8.80 -7.45 0.76
N ALA A 118 -9.71 -7.61 1.72
CA ALA A 118 -9.56 -7.05 3.06
C ALA A 118 -8.37 -7.66 3.81
N GLU A 119 -8.15 -8.97 3.67
CA GLU A 119 -7.00 -9.65 4.23
C GLU A 119 -5.70 -9.17 3.57
N PHE A 120 -5.69 -9.09 2.25
CA PHE A 120 -4.52 -8.66 1.51
C PHE A 120 -4.14 -7.19 1.78
N LYS A 121 -5.11 -6.32 2.08
CA LYS A 121 -4.84 -4.94 2.52
C LYS A 121 -3.99 -4.89 3.79
N LYS A 122 -4.14 -5.84 4.71
CA LYS A 122 -3.28 -5.94 5.91
C LYS A 122 -1.84 -6.27 5.53
N ILE A 123 -1.66 -7.18 4.56
CA ILE A 123 -0.35 -7.53 4.04
C ILE A 123 0.29 -6.31 3.39
N ILE A 124 -0.43 -5.59 2.53
CA ILE A 124 0.08 -4.37 1.88
C ILE A 124 0.50 -3.32 2.92
N GLN A 125 -0.29 -3.14 3.99
CA GLN A 125 0.08 -2.22 5.06
C GLN A 125 1.36 -2.67 5.77
N LEU A 126 1.50 -3.95 6.06
CA LEU A 126 2.72 -4.52 6.62
C LEU A 126 3.92 -4.28 5.71
N LEU A 127 3.78 -4.58 4.41
CA LEU A 127 4.83 -4.39 3.42
C LEU A 127 5.27 -2.91 3.33
N ARG A 128 4.34 -1.97 3.35
CA ARG A 128 4.65 -0.52 3.33
C ARG A 128 5.37 -0.07 4.59
N ASN A 129 4.93 -0.53 5.76
CA ASN A 129 5.57 -0.20 7.04
C ASN A 129 7.00 -0.74 7.08
N LEU A 130 7.21 -2.00 6.67
CA LEU A 130 8.54 -2.59 6.58
C LEU A 130 9.44 -1.77 5.63
N ARG A 131 8.94 -1.42 4.44
CA ARG A 131 9.72 -0.65 3.47
C ARG A 131 10.15 0.71 4.00
N SER A 132 9.24 1.44 4.65
CA SER A 132 9.58 2.75 5.24
C SER A 132 10.65 2.68 6.32
N ILE A 133 10.80 1.54 6.99
CA ILE A 133 11.79 1.33 8.04
C ILE A 133 13.12 0.82 7.47
N THR A 134 13.05 0.05 6.37
CA THR A 134 14.21 -0.61 5.76
C THR A 134 14.81 0.18 4.60
N GLU A 135 14.20 1.28 4.18
CA GLU A 135 14.68 2.14 3.10
C GLU A 135 16.15 2.56 3.33
N GLY A 136 17.03 2.16 2.41
CA GLY A 136 18.47 2.44 2.48
C GLY A 136 19.32 1.35 3.14
N LYS A 137 18.74 0.31 3.74
CA LYS A 137 19.50 -0.81 4.34
C LYS A 137 19.57 -1.98 3.37
N LYS A 138 20.76 -2.26 2.84
CA LYS A 138 21.05 -3.48 2.01
C LYS A 138 21.28 -4.72 2.89
N GLN A 139 20.74 -4.77 4.10
CA GLN A 139 21.04 -5.83 5.06
C GLN A 139 19.96 -6.88 5.08
N THR A 140 20.37 -8.12 5.30
CA THR A 140 19.44 -9.22 5.58
C THR A 140 18.82 -8.98 6.95
N ILE A 141 17.52 -8.88 7.02
CA ILE A 141 16.77 -8.64 8.24
C ILE A 141 15.93 -9.85 8.60
N SER A 142 15.75 -10.09 9.90
CA SER A 142 14.73 -11.00 10.41
C SER A 142 13.57 -10.20 11.00
N LEU A 143 12.37 -10.73 10.86
CA LEU A 143 11.14 -10.12 11.37
C LEU A 143 10.58 -10.98 12.49
N VAL A 144 10.43 -10.41 13.67
CA VAL A 144 9.85 -11.08 14.82
C VAL A 144 8.46 -10.52 15.12
N ILE A 145 7.49 -11.41 15.24
CA ILE A 145 6.11 -11.09 15.61
C ILE A 145 5.97 -11.29 17.11
N VAL A 146 5.72 -10.19 17.83
CA VAL A 146 5.64 -10.20 19.28
C VAL A 146 4.23 -10.56 19.74
N ASN A 147 4.17 -11.46 20.70
CA ASN A 147 2.96 -11.71 21.49
C ASN A 147 1.82 -12.35 20.69
N SER A 148 2.08 -13.38 19.89
CA SER A 148 0.95 -13.97 19.23
C SER A 148 0.92 -15.48 19.15
N LYS A 149 -0.28 -15.96 19.37
CA LYS A 149 -0.82 -17.08 18.65
C LYS A 149 -0.59 -16.78 17.15
N LYS A 150 -0.13 -17.78 16.40
CA LYS A 150 0.05 -17.68 14.95
C LYS A 150 -1.11 -16.94 14.29
N VAL A 151 -0.80 -15.90 13.54
CA VAL A 151 -1.80 -15.05 12.90
C VAL A 151 -2.07 -15.62 11.51
N LYS A 152 -3.23 -16.22 11.31
CA LYS A 152 -3.59 -16.95 10.08
C LYS A 152 -3.24 -16.23 8.77
N TRP A 153 -3.49 -14.92 8.69
CA TRP A 153 -3.21 -14.18 7.45
C TRP A 153 -1.71 -13.97 7.19
N ILE A 154 -0.88 -13.98 8.23
CA ILE A 154 0.59 -13.94 8.09
C ILE A 154 1.09 -15.33 7.70
N GLU A 155 0.66 -16.37 8.40
CA GLU A 155 1.04 -17.76 8.08
C GLU A 155 0.70 -18.13 6.63
N SER A 156 -0.52 -17.80 6.19
CA SER A 156 -0.95 -18.07 4.82
C SER A 156 -0.16 -17.31 3.75
N ASN A 157 0.62 -16.30 4.12
CA ASN A 157 1.37 -15.44 3.20
C ASN A 157 2.84 -15.27 3.62
N GLU A 158 3.35 -16.16 4.47
CA GLU A 158 4.71 -16.09 5.02
C GLU A 158 5.78 -16.07 3.92
N GLU A 159 5.70 -17.00 2.98
CA GLU A 159 6.63 -17.09 1.86
C GLU A 159 6.65 -15.81 1.00
N LEU A 160 5.49 -15.20 0.81
CA LEU A 160 5.35 -13.94 0.08
C LEU A 160 6.03 -12.79 0.84
N ILE A 161 5.83 -12.69 2.15
CA ILE A 161 6.43 -11.65 2.99
C ILE A 161 7.96 -11.81 3.02
N ILE A 162 8.44 -13.04 3.23
CA ILE A 162 9.88 -13.36 3.22
C ILE A 162 10.50 -13.02 1.87
N SER A 163 9.87 -13.46 0.77
CA SER A 163 10.41 -13.24 -0.58
C SER A 163 10.42 -11.78 -1.00
N PHE A 164 9.40 -11.01 -0.61
CA PHE A 164 9.29 -9.59 -0.99
C PHE A 164 10.39 -8.72 -0.38
N PHE A 165 10.79 -9.00 0.86
CA PHE A 165 11.83 -8.24 1.57
C PHE A 165 13.18 -8.96 1.63
N ASN A 166 13.26 -10.17 1.08
CA ASN A 166 14.45 -11.01 1.25
C ASN A 166 14.82 -11.17 2.74
N LEU A 167 13.79 -11.46 3.56
CA LEU A 167 14.00 -11.69 4.99
C LEU A 167 14.81 -12.97 5.21
N SER A 168 15.66 -12.98 6.24
CA SER A 168 16.34 -14.19 6.68
C SER A 168 15.41 -15.17 7.38
N SER A 169 14.50 -14.65 8.19
CA SER A 169 13.48 -15.42 8.89
C SER A 169 12.27 -14.56 9.26
N LEU A 170 11.15 -15.23 9.52
CA LEU A 170 9.97 -14.67 10.14
C LEU A 170 9.66 -15.54 11.36
N GLU A 171 9.77 -14.95 12.54
CA GLU A 171 9.70 -15.67 13.80
C GLU A 171 8.55 -15.17 14.67
N TYR A 172 8.07 -16.04 15.54
CA TYR A 172 7.04 -15.71 16.52
C TYR A 172 7.64 -15.81 17.91
N ASP A 173 7.78 -14.69 18.62
CA ASP A 173 8.28 -14.66 19.98
C ASP A 173 7.24 -14.09 20.94
N ILE A 174 7.00 -14.83 22.03
CA ILE A 174 6.01 -14.49 23.05
C ILE A 174 6.66 -13.73 24.22
N LYS A 175 7.99 -13.78 24.36
CA LYS A 175 8.69 -13.38 25.60
C LYS A 175 9.76 -12.32 25.41
N THR A 176 9.91 -11.76 24.23
CA THR A 176 10.97 -10.78 24.01
C THR A 176 10.79 -9.54 24.87
N LYS A 177 11.89 -9.07 25.45
CA LYS A 177 11.99 -7.79 26.16
C LYS A 177 12.45 -6.65 25.23
N ASP A 178 12.67 -6.96 23.97
CA ASP A 178 13.18 -6.01 23.00
C ASP A 178 12.14 -4.94 22.66
N ASN A 179 12.61 -3.79 22.26
CA ASN A 179 11.74 -2.69 21.87
C ASN A 179 10.98 -3.03 20.59
N ILE A 180 9.69 -2.72 20.59
CA ILE A 180 8.84 -2.88 19.41
C ILE A 180 9.18 -1.78 18.40
N ASP A 181 9.52 -2.18 17.15
CA ASP A 181 9.85 -1.23 16.10
C ASP A 181 8.62 -0.60 15.46
N PHE A 182 7.56 -1.38 15.27
CA PHE A 182 6.30 -0.87 14.71
C PHE A 182 5.11 -1.78 15.00
N ILE A 183 3.91 -1.22 14.76
CA ILE A 183 2.65 -1.97 14.80
C ILE A 183 2.00 -1.92 13.42
N SER A 184 1.51 -3.07 12.96
CA SER A 184 0.71 -3.15 11.74
C SER A 184 -0.51 -4.04 11.98
N SER A 185 -1.69 -3.51 11.68
CA SER A 185 -2.97 -4.23 11.86
C SER A 185 -3.16 -4.80 13.29
N GLY A 186 -2.70 -4.06 14.30
CA GLY A 186 -2.79 -4.47 15.72
C GLY A 186 -1.75 -5.50 16.18
N ILE A 187 -0.80 -5.86 15.33
CA ILE A 187 0.28 -6.80 15.61
C ILE A 187 1.57 -6.03 15.80
N LYS A 188 2.36 -6.43 16.79
CA LYS A 188 3.65 -5.83 17.12
C LYS A 188 4.77 -6.57 16.43
N PHE A 189 5.71 -5.83 15.87
CA PHE A 189 6.85 -6.36 15.13
C PHE A 189 8.15 -5.79 15.64
N ILE A 190 9.19 -6.64 15.60
CA ILE A 190 10.58 -6.27 15.86
C ILE A 190 11.40 -6.66 14.64
N ILE A 191 12.33 -5.81 14.26
CA ILE A 191 13.26 -6.02 13.15
C ILE A 191 14.63 -6.25 13.75
N HIS A 192 15.21 -7.43 13.53
CA HIS A 192 16.61 -7.68 13.84
C HIS A 192 17.46 -7.52 12.58
N SER A 193 18.45 -6.63 12.67
CA SER A 193 19.48 -6.43 11.63
C SER A 193 20.82 -6.88 12.18
N GLN A 194 21.62 -7.54 11.36
CA GLN A 194 22.92 -8.08 11.80
C GLN A 194 23.96 -7.02 12.24
N ASN A 195 23.69 -5.72 12.07
CA ASN A 195 24.63 -4.62 12.37
C ASN A 195 24.11 -3.55 13.34
N ASP A 196 23.01 -3.78 14.06
CA ASP A 196 22.44 -2.73 14.92
C ASP A 196 22.90 -2.80 16.38
N VAL A 197 24.12 -2.30 16.66
CA VAL A 197 24.49 -1.94 18.04
C VAL A 197 24.67 -0.42 18.22
N GLU A 198 24.87 0.38 17.16
CA GLU A 198 25.21 1.81 17.31
C GLU A 198 24.23 2.83 16.70
N SER A 199 23.30 2.44 15.82
CA SER A 199 22.41 3.41 15.15
C SER A 199 21.03 3.62 15.81
N THR A 200 20.68 2.82 16.79
CA THR A 200 19.31 2.72 17.34
C THR A 200 18.80 3.98 18.07
N ASN A 201 19.66 4.74 18.71
CA ASN A 201 19.21 5.89 19.52
C ASN A 201 18.83 7.13 18.68
N ILE A 202 19.53 7.39 17.59
CA ILE A 202 19.27 8.55 16.71
C ILE A 202 18.01 8.32 15.88
N GLU A 203 17.80 7.10 15.39
CA GLU A 203 16.59 6.75 14.63
C GLU A 203 15.35 6.69 15.53
N LYS A 204 15.48 6.21 16.76
CA LYS A 204 14.40 6.21 17.74
C LYS A 204 13.93 7.63 18.04
N ALA A 205 14.85 8.58 18.24
CA ALA A 205 14.52 9.99 18.47
C ALA A 205 13.81 10.63 17.27
N LYS A 206 14.24 10.33 16.02
CA LYS A 206 13.56 10.81 14.80
C LYS A 206 12.15 10.26 14.67
N LYS A 207 11.94 8.95 14.95
CA LYS A 207 10.61 8.33 14.91
C LYS A 207 9.68 8.89 15.98
N ILE A 208 10.17 9.13 17.19
CA ILE A 208 9.39 9.77 18.26
C ILE A 208 8.91 11.14 17.81
N LYS A 209 9.81 11.98 17.28
CA LYS A 209 9.47 13.31 16.78
C LYS A 209 8.42 13.27 15.66
N PHE A 210 8.57 12.34 14.72
CA PHE A 210 7.61 12.14 13.62
C PHE A 210 6.20 11.83 14.16
N TYR A 211 6.08 10.83 15.06
CA TYR A 211 4.77 10.49 15.62
C TYR A 211 4.20 11.58 16.55
N GLU A 212 5.02 12.36 17.21
CA GLU A 212 4.56 13.54 17.97
C GLU A 212 3.94 14.59 17.04
N GLU A 213 4.55 14.84 15.89
CA GLU A 213 4.03 15.76 14.87
C GLU A 213 2.73 15.22 14.24
N GLU A 214 2.64 13.93 13.95
CA GLU A 214 1.41 13.30 13.45
C GLU A 214 0.26 13.38 14.46
N VAL A 215 0.51 13.03 15.71
CA VAL A 215 -0.50 13.14 16.78
C VAL A 215 -0.98 14.59 16.91
N LYS A 216 -0.07 15.55 16.91
CA LYS A 216 -0.41 16.97 16.95
C LYS A 216 -1.24 17.40 15.74
N PHE A 217 -0.86 16.96 14.55
CA PHE A 217 -1.58 17.26 13.32
C PHE A 217 -3.01 16.71 13.34
N PHE A 218 -3.19 15.43 13.65
CA PHE A 218 -4.52 14.82 13.67
C PHE A 218 -5.39 15.34 14.83
N LYS A 219 -4.82 15.65 16.00
CA LYS A 219 -5.54 16.29 17.10
C LYS A 219 -6.05 17.67 16.70
N ASN A 220 -5.19 18.51 16.12
CA ASN A 220 -5.59 19.84 15.66
C ASN A 220 -6.67 19.75 14.58
N LYS A 221 -6.56 18.79 13.66
CA LYS A 221 -7.55 18.60 12.60
C LYS A 221 -8.90 18.11 13.13
N LEU A 222 -8.89 17.22 14.11
CA LEU A 222 -10.10 16.68 14.75
C LEU A 222 -10.69 17.63 15.81
N SER A 223 -9.94 18.63 16.30
CA SER A 223 -10.48 19.68 17.18
C SER A 223 -11.15 20.82 16.39
N ASN A 224 -10.90 20.91 15.07
CA ASN A 224 -11.51 21.94 14.23
C ASN A 224 -12.99 21.62 13.96
N LYS A 225 -13.88 22.38 14.60
CA LYS A 225 -15.34 22.22 14.46
C LYS A 225 -15.82 22.32 12.99
N ASN A 226 -15.22 23.24 12.21
CA ASN A 226 -15.56 23.39 10.79
C ASN A 226 -15.14 22.17 9.95
N PHE A 227 -14.06 21.50 10.31
CA PHE A 227 -13.65 20.26 9.65
C PHE A 227 -14.62 19.13 9.97
N ILE A 228 -15.00 18.96 11.25
CA ILE A 228 -15.89 17.88 11.68
C ILE A 228 -17.28 18.01 11.06
N SER A 229 -17.81 19.26 10.96
CA SER A 229 -19.15 19.50 10.42
C SER A 229 -19.26 19.39 8.88
N ASN A 230 -18.15 19.68 8.16
CA ASN A 230 -18.17 19.77 6.70
C ASN A 230 -17.48 18.57 6.01
N ALA A 231 -16.69 17.77 6.73
CA ALA A 231 -16.01 16.63 6.15
C ALA A 231 -16.91 15.39 6.10
N PRO A 232 -16.82 14.56 5.05
CA PRO A 232 -17.51 13.28 5.00
C PRO A 232 -17.16 12.40 6.21
N VAL A 233 -18.17 11.74 6.79
CA VAL A 233 -18.01 10.87 7.99
C VAL A 233 -16.88 9.85 7.81
N LYS A 234 -16.70 9.33 6.59
CA LYS A 234 -15.61 8.41 6.25
C LYS A 234 -14.23 9.04 6.50
N ILE A 235 -14.03 10.29 6.09
CA ILE A 235 -12.76 11.00 6.26
C ILE A 235 -12.50 11.32 7.74
N VAL A 236 -13.53 11.66 8.50
CA VAL A 236 -13.42 11.89 9.94
C VAL A 236 -12.99 10.60 10.65
N ASN A 237 -13.61 9.46 10.31
CA ASN A 237 -13.28 8.15 10.89
C ASN A 237 -11.88 7.68 10.49
N GLU A 238 -11.44 7.91 9.26
CA GLU A 238 -10.06 7.63 8.83
C GLU A 238 -9.04 8.45 9.63
N ASN A 239 -9.31 9.73 9.88
CA ASN A 239 -8.41 10.57 10.69
C ASN A 239 -8.40 10.15 12.17
N LYS A 240 -9.53 9.68 12.73
CA LYS A 240 -9.58 9.11 14.08
C LYS A 240 -8.76 7.82 14.19
N SER A 241 -8.86 6.94 13.19
CA SER A 241 -8.08 5.70 13.14
C SER A 241 -6.58 5.98 13.07
N LYS A 242 -6.17 6.94 12.22
CA LYS A 242 -4.76 7.36 12.11
C LYS A 242 -4.23 8.01 13.39
N LEU A 243 -5.05 8.83 14.06
CA LEU A 243 -4.68 9.40 15.36
C LEU A 243 -4.41 8.30 16.37
N LYS A 244 -5.30 7.33 16.47
CA LYS A 244 -5.15 6.21 17.41
C LYS A 244 -3.89 5.38 17.12
N GLU A 245 -3.63 5.08 15.86
CA GLU A 245 -2.43 4.37 15.42
C GLU A 245 -1.14 5.14 15.76
N ALA A 246 -1.13 6.46 15.52
CA ALA A 246 0.00 7.32 15.85
C ALA A 246 0.22 7.42 17.36
N GLU A 247 -0.83 7.52 18.19
CA GLU A 247 -0.74 7.52 19.64
C GLU A 247 -0.21 6.19 20.20
N GLU A 248 -0.69 5.06 19.68
CA GLU A 248 -0.22 3.73 20.06
C GLU A 248 1.27 3.56 19.74
N ASN A 249 1.70 3.96 18.54
CA ASN A 249 3.11 3.93 18.14
C ASN A 249 3.99 4.84 19.02
N LEU A 250 3.51 6.03 19.36
CA LEU A 250 4.23 6.97 20.23
C LEU A 250 4.41 6.43 21.66
N ILE A 251 3.37 5.82 22.22
CA ILE A 251 3.42 5.19 23.57
C ILE A 251 4.43 4.05 23.59
N LEU A 252 4.51 3.27 22.52
CA LEU A 252 5.43 2.14 22.42
C LEU A 252 6.89 2.57 22.30
N LEU A 253 7.15 3.62 21.52
CA LEU A 253 8.50 4.15 21.34
C LEU A 253 9.04 4.89 22.58
N LYS A 254 8.18 5.37 23.47
CA LYS A 254 8.56 6.06 24.72
C LYS A 254 8.73 5.13 25.91
N LYS A 255 8.33 3.86 25.79
CA LYS A 255 8.59 2.81 26.78
C LYS A 255 9.95 2.18 26.52
#